data_c527ac6365ce97d91c9b6992c8bae8fc
#
_entry.id   c527ac6365ce97d91c9b6992c8bae8fc
#
_cell.length_a   1.000
_cell.length_b   1.000
_cell.length_c   1.000
_cell.angle_alpha   90.00
_cell.angle_beta   90.00
_cell.angle_gamma   90.00
#
_symmetry.space_group_name_H-M   'P 1'
#
loop_
_entity.id
_entity.type
_entity.pdbx_description
1 polymer ?
#
loop_
_entity_poly.entity_id
_entity_poly.type
_entity_poly.pdbx_seq_one_letter_code
_entity_poly.pdbx_strand_id
1 'polypeptide(L)'
;FETTLGGHSVAARLKAASSTHDVLMWFCGLASPELHIARVQARVAVGGHAIPETKIRERWTASIANLIALLPDLAEVRVFDNSASVALGEPVPDPVPVAVIQRGRLIWPAGKDIAQLALTPDWAKPVLGAGL
;
A
#
# COMPACT_ATOMS: atom_id res chain seq x y z
N PHE A 1 5.79 4.65 12.90
CA PHE A 1 5.13 5.88 12.46
C PHE A 1 4.30 5.65 11.19
N GLU A 2 3.43 6.58 10.87
CA GLU A 2 2.59 6.52 9.68
C GLU A 2 3.09 7.48 8.60
N THR A 3 2.91 7.09 7.34
CA THR A 3 3.25 7.91 6.19
C THR A 3 2.38 7.53 5.00
N THR A 4 2.15 8.47 4.08
CA THR A 4 1.52 8.18 2.79
C THR A 4 2.49 7.51 1.80
N LEU A 5 3.78 7.51 2.10
CA LEU A 5 4.85 7.02 1.22
C LEU A 5 4.84 7.70 -0.17
N GLY A 6 4.16 8.81 -0.31
CA GLY A 6 3.97 9.51 -1.58
C GLY A 6 5.06 10.52 -1.94
N GLY A 7 6.01 10.77 -1.03
CA GLY A 7 7.11 11.71 -1.24
C GLY A 7 8.47 11.04 -1.27
N HIS A 8 9.50 11.80 -1.65
CA HIS A 8 10.87 11.28 -1.74
C HIS A 8 11.60 11.24 -0.40
N SER A 9 11.30 12.18 0.52
CA SER A 9 12.05 12.33 1.77
C SER A 9 11.87 11.15 2.72
N VAL A 10 10.63 10.65 2.89
CA VAL A 10 10.36 9.50 3.76
C VAL A 10 10.95 8.23 3.18
N ALA A 11 10.82 8.01 1.87
CA ALA A 11 11.43 6.85 1.19
C ALA A 11 12.95 6.84 1.37
N ALA A 12 13.61 7.98 1.20
CA ALA A 12 15.06 8.11 1.41
C ALA A 12 15.46 7.84 2.87
N ARG A 13 14.68 8.31 3.83
CA ARG A 13 14.92 8.07 5.27
C ARG A 13 14.76 6.60 5.64
N LEU A 14 13.75 5.93 5.10
CA LEU A 14 13.54 4.49 5.32
C LEU A 14 14.68 3.67 4.73
N LYS A 15 15.13 4.01 3.54
CA LYS A 15 16.29 3.36 2.92
C LYS A 15 17.56 3.56 3.76
N ALA A 16 17.81 4.76 4.25
CA ALA A 16 18.95 5.04 5.12
C ALA A 16 18.83 4.26 6.44
N ALA A 17 17.65 4.20 7.06
CA ALA A 17 17.41 3.46 8.28
C ALA A 17 17.65 1.95 8.12
N SER A 18 17.38 1.39 6.94
CA SER A 18 17.56 -0.05 6.66
C SER A 18 19.00 -0.52 6.77
N SER A 19 19.98 0.39 6.69
CA SER A 19 21.40 0.06 6.88
C SER A 19 21.77 -0.27 8.32
N THR A 20 20.97 0.17 9.28
CA THR A 20 21.24 0.02 10.73
C THR A 20 20.10 -0.65 11.50
N HIS A 21 18.93 -0.77 10.91
CA HIS A 21 17.71 -1.31 11.52
C HIS A 21 17.02 -2.31 10.60
N ASP A 22 16.32 -3.26 11.19
CA ASP A 22 15.34 -4.06 10.49
C ASP A 22 14.05 -3.24 10.37
N VAL A 23 13.78 -2.72 9.18
CA VAL A 23 12.60 -1.92 8.92
C VAL A 23 11.44 -2.83 8.52
N LEU A 24 10.35 -2.75 9.28
CA LEU A 24 9.11 -3.47 9.03
C LEU A 24 8.05 -2.50 8.54
N MET A 25 7.30 -2.87 7.51
CA MET A 25 6.26 -2.03 6.93
C MET A 25 4.94 -2.77 6.77
N TRP A 26 3.86 -2.11 7.10
CA TRP A 26 2.50 -2.50 6.73
C TRP A 26 2.00 -1.51 5.69
N PHE A 27 1.76 -1.99 4.49
CA PHE A 27 1.28 -1.17 3.38
C PHE A 27 -0.17 -1.51 3.09
N CYS A 28 -1.06 -0.51 3.25
CA CYS A 28 -2.48 -0.64 2.96
C CYS A 28 -2.79 0.10 1.66
N GLY A 29 -3.00 -0.65 0.59
CA GLY A 29 -3.30 -0.09 -0.71
C GLY A 29 -4.78 0.02 -1.02
N LEU A 30 -5.10 0.81 -2.02
CA LEU A 30 -6.45 1.01 -2.56
C LEU A 30 -6.49 0.66 -4.03
N ALA A 31 -7.64 0.18 -4.49
CA ALA A 31 -7.86 -0.25 -5.87
C ALA A 31 -7.58 0.84 -6.90
N SER A 32 -7.82 2.10 -6.55
CA SER A 32 -7.67 3.22 -7.48
C SER A 32 -7.55 4.57 -6.76
N PRO A 33 -6.99 5.59 -7.42
CA PRO A 33 -7.04 6.96 -6.89
C PRO A 33 -8.47 7.51 -6.80
N GLU A 34 -9.38 7.08 -7.68
CA GLU A 34 -10.79 7.45 -7.65
C GLU A 34 -11.47 7.05 -6.34
N LEU A 35 -11.18 5.84 -5.84
CA LEU A 35 -11.68 5.38 -4.54
C LEU A 35 -11.16 6.26 -3.40
N HIS A 36 -9.88 6.64 -3.44
CA HIS A 36 -9.29 7.55 -2.46
C HIS A 36 -9.95 8.93 -2.50
N ILE A 37 -10.16 9.46 -3.71
CA ILE A 37 -10.86 10.76 -3.91
C ILE A 37 -12.26 10.70 -3.32
N ALA A 38 -13.04 9.65 -3.61
CA ALA A 38 -14.39 9.48 -3.07
C ALA A 38 -14.39 9.43 -1.53
N ARG A 39 -13.43 8.74 -0.92
CA ARG A 39 -13.28 8.67 0.54
C ARG A 39 -12.92 10.01 1.17
N VAL A 40 -12.04 10.79 0.52
CA VAL A 40 -11.69 12.15 0.97
C VAL A 40 -12.92 13.05 0.88
N GLN A 41 -13.67 13.00 -0.22
CA GLN A 41 -14.91 13.78 -0.39
C GLN A 41 -15.96 13.44 0.69
N ALA A 42 -16.14 12.15 1.00
CA ALA A 42 -17.04 11.71 2.06
C ALA A 42 -16.62 12.26 3.45
N ARG A 43 -15.32 12.29 3.74
CA ARG A 43 -14.80 12.87 5.00
C ARG A 43 -14.96 14.38 5.05
N VAL A 44 -14.75 15.07 3.93
CA VAL A 44 -14.96 16.52 3.84
C VAL A 44 -16.43 16.88 4.11
N ALA A 45 -17.37 16.09 3.60
CA ALA A 45 -18.81 16.29 3.83
C ALA A 45 -19.20 16.24 5.31
N VAL A 46 -18.41 15.57 6.16
CA VAL A 46 -18.63 15.48 7.63
C VAL A 46 -17.60 16.27 8.44
N GLY A 47 -16.91 17.25 7.83
CA GLY A 47 -16.01 18.17 8.52
C GLY A 47 -14.52 17.86 8.40
N GLY A 48 -14.11 16.92 7.55
CA GLY A 48 -12.70 16.64 7.28
C GLY A 48 -12.03 17.67 6.37
N HIS A 49 -10.72 17.59 6.21
CA HIS A 49 -9.93 18.49 5.37
C HIS A 49 -9.93 18.03 3.91
N ALA A 50 -10.12 18.98 2.99
CA ALA A 50 -10.00 18.74 1.56
C ALA A 50 -8.53 18.51 1.17
N ILE A 51 -8.34 17.56 0.25
CA ILE A 51 -7.04 17.31 -0.39
C ILE A 51 -7.27 17.46 -1.91
N PRO A 52 -6.43 18.23 -2.63
CA PRO A 52 -6.57 18.37 -4.08
C PRO A 52 -6.49 17.00 -4.78
N GLU A 53 -7.34 16.77 -5.77
CA GLU A 53 -7.37 15.50 -6.50
C GLU A 53 -6.03 15.18 -7.17
N THR A 54 -5.35 16.18 -7.71
CA THR A 54 -4.01 16.02 -8.31
C THR A 54 -3.02 15.43 -7.31
N LYS A 55 -3.06 15.88 -6.05
CA LYS A 55 -2.21 15.35 -4.97
C LYS A 55 -2.54 13.91 -4.64
N ILE A 56 -3.82 13.54 -4.60
CA ILE A 56 -4.26 12.18 -4.34
C ILE A 56 -3.75 11.24 -5.46
N ARG A 57 -3.92 11.64 -6.72
CA ARG A 57 -3.47 10.85 -7.86
C ARG A 57 -1.95 10.67 -7.88
N GLU A 58 -1.20 11.74 -7.64
CA GLU A 58 0.26 11.70 -7.55
C GLU A 58 0.73 10.76 -6.43
N ARG A 59 0.13 10.87 -5.25
CA ARG A 59 0.49 10.06 -4.08
C ARG A 59 0.16 8.58 -4.28
N TRP A 60 -0.98 8.28 -4.91
CA TRP A 60 -1.37 6.90 -5.19
C TRP A 60 -0.32 6.19 -6.07
N THR A 61 0.08 6.83 -7.17
CA THR A 61 1.10 6.30 -8.07
C THR A 61 2.48 6.25 -7.39
N ALA A 62 2.88 7.33 -6.73
CA ALA A 62 4.19 7.46 -6.13
C ALA A 62 4.37 6.48 -4.94
N SER A 63 3.34 6.23 -4.14
CA SER A 63 3.44 5.32 -3.01
C SER A 63 3.72 3.88 -3.45
N ILE A 64 3.09 3.43 -4.52
CA ILE A 64 3.33 2.09 -5.08
C ILE A 64 4.75 2.01 -5.67
N ALA A 65 5.17 3.02 -6.43
CA ALA A 65 6.53 3.07 -6.98
C ALA A 65 7.60 3.10 -5.89
N ASN A 66 7.41 3.90 -4.85
CA ASN A 66 8.32 3.97 -3.70
C ASN A 66 8.36 2.65 -2.93
N LEU A 67 7.22 1.99 -2.74
CA LEU A 67 7.18 0.66 -2.12
C LEU A 67 8.03 -0.33 -2.90
N ILE A 68 7.83 -0.41 -4.21
CA ILE A 68 8.59 -1.34 -5.07
C ILE A 68 10.09 -1.06 -4.97
N ALA A 69 10.48 0.20 -5.02
CA ALA A 69 11.89 0.60 -4.90
C ALA A 69 12.51 0.24 -3.54
N LEU A 70 11.71 0.26 -2.47
CA LEU A 70 12.17 -0.05 -1.10
C LEU A 70 12.19 -1.55 -0.78
N LEU A 71 11.49 -2.39 -1.53
CA LEU A 71 11.35 -3.82 -1.18
C LEU A 71 12.65 -4.51 -0.82
N PRO A 72 13.77 -4.34 -1.54
CA PRO A 72 15.03 -5.01 -1.19
C PRO A 72 15.60 -4.57 0.16
N ASP A 73 15.30 -3.35 0.59
CA ASP A 73 15.86 -2.76 1.80
C ASP A 73 15.01 -3.02 3.05
N LEU A 74 13.75 -3.42 2.88
CA LEU A 74 12.84 -3.67 3.99
C LEU A 74 12.96 -5.11 4.48
N ALA A 75 13.10 -5.30 5.80
CA ALA A 75 13.18 -6.62 6.40
C ALA A 75 11.90 -7.43 6.13
N GLU A 76 10.74 -6.80 6.31
CA GLU A 76 9.45 -7.40 5.96
C GLU A 76 8.46 -6.31 5.57
N VAL A 77 7.69 -6.59 4.53
CA VAL A 77 6.51 -5.79 4.15
C VAL A 77 5.31 -6.71 4.16
N ARG A 78 4.26 -6.30 4.84
CA ARG A 78 2.93 -6.90 4.75
C ARG A 78 2.04 -5.97 3.95
N VAL A 79 1.50 -6.48 2.86
CA VAL A 79 0.66 -5.73 1.93
C VAL A 79 -0.79 -6.12 2.15
N PHE A 80 -1.66 -5.11 2.29
CA PHE A 80 -3.09 -5.27 2.51
C PHE A 80 -3.87 -4.48 1.47
N ASP A 81 -5.03 -5.00 1.09
CA ASP A 81 -6.00 -4.28 0.29
C ASP A 81 -7.11 -3.72 1.19
N ASN A 82 -7.23 -2.40 1.19
CA ASN A 82 -8.22 -1.67 1.98
C ASN A 82 -9.33 -1.07 1.10
N SER A 83 -9.69 -1.77 0.02
CA SER A 83 -10.64 -1.26 -0.99
C SER A 83 -12.11 -1.53 -0.64
N ALA A 84 -12.41 -2.37 0.36
CA ALA A 84 -13.77 -2.68 0.72
C ALA A 84 -14.55 -1.42 1.12
N SER A 85 -15.75 -1.25 0.56
CA SER A 85 -16.65 -0.16 0.87
C SER A 85 -17.76 -0.65 1.79
N VAL A 86 -18.17 0.20 2.73
CA VAL A 86 -19.28 -0.07 3.64
C VAL A 86 -20.26 1.09 3.61
N ALA A 87 -21.53 0.81 3.89
CA ALA A 87 -22.54 1.84 4.08
C ALA A 87 -22.25 2.66 5.34
N LEU A 88 -22.76 3.89 5.37
CA LEU A 88 -22.63 4.75 6.54
C LEU A 88 -23.23 4.07 7.77
N GLY A 89 -22.46 3.99 8.86
CA GLY A 89 -22.86 3.35 10.11
C GLY A 89 -22.59 1.85 10.19
N GLU A 90 -22.18 1.21 9.10
CA GLU A 90 -21.76 -0.19 9.10
C GLU A 90 -20.33 -0.33 9.65
N PRO A 91 -19.99 -1.47 10.28
CA PRO A 91 -18.62 -1.75 10.70
C PRO A 91 -17.64 -1.72 9.52
N VAL A 92 -16.50 -1.06 9.69
CA VAL A 92 -15.43 -1.06 8.69
C VAL A 92 -14.75 -2.43 8.72
N PRO A 93 -14.69 -3.17 7.59
CA PRO A 93 -14.01 -4.46 7.55
C PRO A 93 -12.50 -4.28 7.69
N ASP A 94 -11.83 -5.30 8.23
CA ASP A 94 -10.38 -5.33 8.25
C ASP A 94 -9.81 -5.35 6.83
N PRO A 95 -8.64 -4.73 6.60
CA PRO A 95 -7.95 -4.86 5.33
C PRO A 95 -7.64 -6.32 5.00
N VAL A 96 -7.74 -6.67 3.72
CA VAL A 96 -7.49 -8.02 3.24
C VAL A 96 -5.98 -8.24 3.00
N PRO A 97 -5.35 -9.28 3.59
CA PRO A 97 -3.95 -9.60 3.30
C PRO A 97 -3.75 -9.93 1.82
N VAL A 98 -2.73 -9.35 1.21
CA VAL A 98 -2.38 -9.53 -0.20
C VAL A 98 -1.04 -10.21 -0.39
N ALA A 99 -0.03 -9.81 0.38
CA ALA A 99 1.32 -10.37 0.27
C ALA A 99 2.13 -10.17 1.54
N VAL A 100 3.13 -11.04 1.71
CA VAL A 100 4.25 -10.87 2.63
C VAL A 100 5.53 -10.96 1.81
N ILE A 101 6.38 -9.92 1.90
CA ILE A 101 7.63 -9.82 1.17
C ILE A 101 8.75 -9.58 2.19
N GLN A 102 9.83 -10.37 2.13
CA GLN A 102 10.99 -10.23 3.00
C GLN A 102 12.24 -10.00 2.17
N ARG A 103 12.94 -8.91 2.45
CA ARG A 103 14.18 -8.54 1.74
C ARG A 103 14.02 -8.61 0.21
N GLY A 104 12.91 -8.12 -0.31
CA GLY A 104 12.61 -8.10 -1.74
C GLY A 104 12.12 -9.43 -2.32
N ARG A 105 11.90 -10.47 -1.51
CA ARG A 105 11.43 -11.78 -1.97
C ARG A 105 10.00 -12.04 -1.51
N LEU A 106 9.14 -12.43 -2.43
CA LEU A 106 7.77 -12.84 -2.12
C LEU A 106 7.78 -14.14 -1.31
N ILE A 107 7.25 -14.06 -0.08
CA ILE A 107 7.12 -15.18 0.83
C ILE A 107 5.72 -15.78 0.76
N TRP A 108 4.70 -14.93 0.76
CA TRP A 108 3.30 -15.32 0.62
C TRP A 108 2.57 -14.32 -0.31
N PRO A 109 1.73 -14.78 -1.24
CA PRO A 109 1.53 -16.19 -1.63
C PRO A 109 2.80 -16.85 -2.13
N ALA A 110 2.91 -18.18 -1.99
CA ALA A 110 4.02 -18.90 -2.60
C ALA A 110 3.99 -18.73 -4.12
N GLY A 111 5.14 -18.55 -4.75
CA GLY A 111 5.21 -18.27 -6.19
C GLY A 111 4.63 -19.39 -7.08
N LYS A 112 4.48 -20.60 -6.55
CA LYS A 112 3.84 -21.75 -7.21
C LYS A 112 2.35 -21.89 -6.92
N ASP A 113 1.81 -21.11 -5.99
CA ASP A 113 0.38 -21.12 -5.64
C ASP A 113 -0.42 -20.25 -6.61
N ILE A 114 -0.68 -20.79 -7.79
CA ILE A 114 -1.36 -20.07 -8.87
C ILE A 114 -2.78 -19.63 -8.44
N ALA A 115 -3.48 -20.46 -7.68
CA ALA A 115 -4.83 -20.14 -7.22
C ALA A 115 -4.84 -18.91 -6.31
N GLN A 116 -3.93 -18.84 -5.36
CA GLN A 116 -3.81 -17.68 -4.47
C GLN A 116 -3.30 -16.44 -5.19
N LEU A 117 -2.31 -16.60 -6.08
CA LEU A 117 -1.80 -15.49 -6.90
C LEU A 117 -2.88 -14.88 -7.80
N ALA A 118 -3.81 -15.70 -8.30
CA ALA A 118 -4.94 -15.23 -9.12
C ALA A 118 -5.89 -14.29 -8.35
N LEU A 119 -5.90 -14.32 -7.02
CA LEU A 119 -6.70 -13.43 -6.18
C LEU A 119 -6.05 -12.06 -5.95
N THR A 120 -4.83 -11.85 -6.42
CA THR A 120 -4.12 -10.58 -6.27
C THR A 120 -4.88 -9.44 -6.95
N PRO A 121 -5.22 -8.36 -6.23
CA PRO A 121 -5.83 -7.19 -6.85
C PRO A 121 -4.90 -6.55 -7.88
N ASP A 122 -5.48 -5.97 -8.94
CA ASP A 122 -4.69 -5.43 -10.05
C ASP A 122 -3.66 -4.39 -9.61
N TRP A 123 -4.01 -3.53 -8.66
CA TRP A 123 -3.08 -2.51 -8.16
C TRP A 123 -1.82 -3.09 -7.51
N ALA A 124 -1.93 -4.29 -6.93
CA ALA A 124 -0.83 -4.94 -6.20
C ALA A 124 0.02 -5.86 -7.08
N LYS A 125 -0.43 -6.19 -8.27
CA LYS A 125 0.32 -7.09 -9.19
C LYS A 125 1.75 -6.64 -9.44
N PRO A 126 2.05 -5.35 -9.70
CA PRO A 126 3.44 -4.90 -9.86
C PRO A 126 4.29 -5.11 -8.60
N VAL A 127 3.69 -4.99 -7.43
CA VAL A 127 4.39 -5.20 -6.14
C VAL A 127 4.79 -6.67 -5.99
N LEU A 128 3.86 -7.60 -6.21
CA LEU A 128 4.15 -9.03 -6.13
C LEU A 128 5.15 -9.44 -7.22
N GLY A 129 4.99 -8.92 -8.43
CA GLY A 129 5.90 -9.18 -9.54
C GLY A 129 7.34 -8.78 -9.23
N ALA A 130 7.55 -7.70 -8.51
CA ALA A 130 8.87 -7.24 -8.08
C ALA A 130 9.52 -8.19 -7.04
N GLY A 131 8.73 -8.99 -6.32
CA GLY A 131 9.20 -9.93 -5.31
C GLY A 131 9.37 -11.37 -5.79
N LEU A 132 8.95 -11.65 -7.01
CA LEU A 132 9.05 -12.98 -7.60
C LEU A 132 10.46 -13.33 -8.09
#